data_bd17f923179c4ce756e063d610bd6f37
#
_entry.id   bd17f923179c4ce756e063d610bd6f37
#
_cell.length_a   1.000
_cell.length_b   1.000
_cell.length_c   1.000
_cell.angle_alpha   90.00
_cell.angle_beta   90.00
_cell.angle_gamma   90.00
#
_symmetry.space_group_name_H-M   'P 1'
#
loop_
_entity.id
_entity.type
_entity.pdbx_description
1 polymer ?
#
loop_
_entity_poly.entity_id
_entity_poly.type
_entity_poly.pdbx_seq_one_letter_code
_entity_poly.pdbx_strand_id
1 'polypeptide(L)'
;MWLSVSDFLFLTQKHCRSFSEILETLFVEGSGFKCALIAMIAWCLWECQNRVREGQRTWQLHEVGDGARDLVQEYWDIHLKEKPVLVRPPVVRWSPPPAECYKINFDAAILEGTN
;
A
#
# COMPACT_ATOMS: atom_id res chain seq x y z
N MET A 1 -3.73 18.24 11.02
CA MET A 1 -3.22 19.03 9.86
C MET A 1 -3.69 18.30 8.62
N TRP A 2 -4.58 18.87 7.84
CA TRP A 2 -5.11 18.28 6.61
C TRP A 2 -3.94 17.94 5.69
N LEU A 3 -4.03 16.81 4.98
CA LEU A 3 -3.19 16.59 3.81
C LEU A 3 -3.15 17.93 3.06
N SER A 4 -1.99 18.56 2.99
CA SER A 4 -1.92 19.89 2.41
C SER A 4 -2.39 19.70 0.98
N VAL A 5 -3.47 20.38 0.61
CA VAL A 5 -4.03 20.37 -0.76
C VAL A 5 -2.90 20.62 -1.77
N SER A 6 -1.86 21.34 -1.36
CA SER A 6 -0.65 21.60 -2.12
C SER A 6 0.12 20.34 -2.57
N ASP A 7 0.10 19.26 -1.79
CA ASP A 7 0.83 18.02 -2.15
C ASP A 7 0.24 17.32 -3.36
N PHE A 8 -1.05 17.54 -3.63
CA PHE A 8 -1.80 16.90 -4.71
C PHE A 8 -2.48 17.88 -5.68
N LEU A 9 -2.17 19.18 -5.60
CA LEU A 9 -2.70 20.20 -6.53
C LEU A 9 -2.45 19.84 -7.99
N PHE A 10 -1.31 19.18 -8.28
CA PHE A 10 -1.01 18.76 -9.65
C PHE A 10 -2.03 17.72 -10.18
N LEU A 11 -2.63 16.88 -9.30
CA LEU A 11 -3.69 15.96 -9.71
C LEU A 11 -5.01 16.67 -10.02
N THR A 12 -5.31 17.75 -9.29
CA THR A 12 -6.54 18.52 -9.55
C THR A 12 -6.46 19.35 -10.83
N GLN A 13 -5.24 19.70 -11.25
CA GLN A 13 -5.00 20.43 -12.52
C GLN A 13 -5.08 19.50 -13.73
N LYS A 14 -4.86 18.20 -13.54
CA LYS A 14 -5.02 17.19 -14.57
C LYS A 14 -6.39 16.53 -14.40
N HIS A 15 -7.23 16.64 -15.41
CA HIS A 15 -8.55 16.00 -15.43
C HIS A 15 -8.41 14.47 -15.59
N CYS A 16 -7.89 13.80 -14.53
CA CYS A 16 -7.80 12.34 -14.53
C CYS A 16 -9.20 11.74 -14.53
N ARG A 17 -9.46 10.88 -15.51
CA ARG A 17 -10.78 10.22 -15.71
C ARG A 17 -10.84 8.84 -15.07
N SER A 18 -9.69 8.28 -14.71
CA SER A 18 -9.59 6.95 -14.12
C SER A 18 -8.52 6.91 -13.03
N PHE A 19 -8.61 5.89 -12.18
CA PHE A 19 -7.59 5.64 -11.16
C PHE A 19 -6.23 5.30 -11.79
N SER A 20 -6.22 4.64 -12.95
CA SER A 20 -4.99 4.35 -13.69
C SER A 20 -4.28 5.63 -14.12
N GLU A 21 -5.00 6.63 -14.64
CA GLU A 21 -4.42 7.92 -15.01
C GLU A 21 -3.84 8.68 -13.81
N ILE A 22 -4.48 8.56 -12.65
CA ILE A 22 -3.96 9.11 -11.39
C ILE A 22 -2.62 8.45 -11.05
N LEU A 23 -2.54 7.12 -11.10
CA LEU A 23 -1.33 6.38 -10.82
C LEU A 23 -0.21 6.72 -11.81
N GLU A 24 -0.50 6.74 -13.10
CA GLU A 24 0.48 7.12 -14.14
C GLU A 24 1.05 8.52 -13.89
N THR A 25 0.18 9.48 -13.59
CA THR A 25 0.60 10.86 -13.27
C THR A 25 1.48 10.89 -12.03
N LEU A 26 1.14 10.11 -11.01
CA LEU A 26 1.93 10.02 -9.79
C LEU A 26 3.30 9.38 -10.01
N PHE A 27 3.38 8.34 -10.82
CA PHE A 27 4.66 7.67 -11.14
C PHE A 27 5.57 8.55 -11.97
N VAL A 28 5.02 9.38 -12.86
CA VAL A 28 5.80 10.27 -13.74
C VAL A 28 6.21 11.55 -13.02
N GLU A 29 5.31 12.18 -12.27
CA GLU A 29 5.49 13.51 -11.69
C GLU A 29 5.61 13.53 -10.17
N GLY A 30 5.24 12.42 -9.51
CA GLY A 30 5.26 12.31 -8.07
C GLY A 30 6.61 11.85 -7.51
N SER A 31 6.86 12.18 -6.24
CA SER A 31 7.95 11.54 -5.49
C SER A 31 7.52 10.13 -5.02
N GLY A 32 8.50 9.25 -4.76
CA GLY A 32 8.22 7.93 -4.19
C GLY A 32 7.37 7.99 -2.91
N PHE A 33 7.58 9.02 -2.09
CA PHE A 33 6.76 9.27 -0.89
C PHE A 33 5.30 9.54 -1.24
N LYS A 34 5.02 10.37 -2.25
CA LYS A 34 3.66 10.69 -2.68
C LYS A 34 2.95 9.46 -3.24
N CYS A 35 3.66 8.62 -4.00
CA CYS A 35 3.13 7.37 -4.51
C CYS A 35 2.75 6.42 -3.36
N ALA A 36 3.65 6.26 -2.38
CA ALA A 36 3.39 5.44 -1.20
C ALA A 36 2.21 5.96 -0.37
N LEU A 37 2.12 7.28 -0.20
CA LEU A 37 1.04 7.92 0.54
C LEU A 37 -0.34 7.67 -0.11
N ILE A 38 -0.44 7.82 -1.43
CA ILE A 38 -1.71 7.54 -2.14
C ILE A 38 -2.06 6.05 -2.06
N ALA A 39 -1.09 5.16 -2.23
CA ALA A 39 -1.31 3.73 -2.09
C ALA A 39 -1.82 3.38 -0.67
N MET A 40 -1.24 3.98 0.36
CA MET A 40 -1.66 3.79 1.75
C MET A 40 -3.06 4.35 2.01
N ILE A 41 -3.38 5.53 1.48
CA ILE A 41 -4.74 6.11 1.58
C ILE A 41 -5.76 5.17 0.91
N ALA A 42 -5.47 4.69 -0.30
CA ALA A 42 -6.35 3.78 -1.02
C ALA A 42 -6.59 2.48 -0.23
N TRP A 43 -5.55 1.93 0.38
CA TRP A 43 -5.66 0.76 1.25
C TRP A 43 -6.50 1.06 2.50
N CYS A 44 -6.28 2.17 3.18
CA CYS A 44 -7.07 2.56 4.35
C CYS A 44 -8.56 2.73 4.00
N LEU A 45 -8.87 3.33 2.84
CA LEU A 45 -10.26 3.49 2.39
C LEU A 45 -10.92 2.13 2.10
N TRP A 46 -10.19 1.21 1.47
CA TRP A 46 -10.65 -0.15 1.23
C TRP A 46 -10.90 -0.90 2.55
N GLU A 47 -9.99 -0.78 3.52
CA GLU A 47 -10.14 -1.36 4.86
C GLU A 47 -11.36 -0.77 5.57
N CYS A 48 -11.57 0.55 5.50
CA CYS A 48 -12.77 1.19 6.04
C CYS A 48 -14.06 0.60 5.45
N GLN A 49 -14.09 0.39 4.13
CA GLN A 49 -15.25 -0.21 3.46
C GLN A 49 -15.52 -1.64 3.93
N ASN A 50 -14.47 -2.43 4.13
CA ASN A 50 -14.59 -3.80 4.64
C ASN A 50 -15.12 -3.81 6.06
N ARG A 51 -14.59 -2.97 6.95
CA ARG A 51 -15.06 -2.83 8.34
C ARG A 51 -16.54 -2.44 8.41
N VAL A 52 -16.97 -1.50 7.57
CA VAL A 52 -18.38 -1.13 7.49
C VAL A 52 -19.25 -2.31 7.08
N ARG A 53 -18.82 -3.13 6.11
CA ARG A 53 -19.55 -4.34 5.70
C ARG A 53 -19.69 -5.36 6.82
N GLU A 54 -18.69 -5.44 7.70
CA GLU A 54 -18.66 -6.33 8.85
C GLU A 54 -19.35 -5.76 10.08
N GLY A 55 -19.95 -4.56 9.97
CA GLY A 55 -20.61 -3.87 11.07
C GLY A 55 -19.65 -3.34 12.14
N GLN A 56 -18.36 -3.24 11.82
CA GLN A 56 -17.34 -2.75 12.73
C GLN A 56 -17.22 -1.22 12.67
N ARG A 57 -16.66 -0.64 13.74
CA ARG A 57 -16.27 0.77 13.74
C ARG A 57 -15.15 1.02 12.74
N THR A 58 -15.27 2.11 12.00
CA THR A 58 -14.24 2.57 11.05
C THR A 58 -13.69 3.94 11.45
N TRP A 59 -12.57 4.31 10.85
CA TRP A 59 -11.98 5.63 11.02
C TRP A 59 -12.82 6.69 10.31
N GLN A 60 -12.75 7.91 10.82
CA GLN A 60 -13.32 9.04 10.10
C GLN A 60 -12.40 9.44 8.94
N LEU A 61 -12.96 10.02 7.90
CA LEU A 61 -12.21 10.34 6.66
C LEU A 61 -10.98 11.22 6.92
N HIS A 62 -11.04 12.12 7.90
CA HIS A 62 -9.90 12.97 8.25
C HIS A 62 -8.79 12.19 8.98
N GLU A 63 -9.12 11.13 9.72
CA GLU A 63 -8.14 10.28 10.41
C GLU A 63 -7.38 9.39 9.42
N VAL A 64 -8.02 9.00 8.32
CA VAL A 64 -7.41 8.17 7.29
C VAL A 64 -6.18 8.86 6.67
N GLY A 65 -6.28 10.14 6.38
CA GLY A 65 -5.17 10.89 5.78
C GLY A 65 -3.97 11.04 6.71
N ASP A 66 -4.22 11.35 7.98
CA ASP A 66 -3.17 11.50 8.98
C ASP A 66 -2.53 10.15 9.31
N GLY A 67 -3.34 9.10 9.53
CA GLY A 67 -2.84 7.76 9.79
C GLY A 67 -2.03 7.16 8.63
N ALA A 68 -2.47 7.38 7.40
CA ALA A 68 -1.72 6.95 6.23
C ALA A 68 -0.36 7.66 6.12
N ARG A 69 -0.30 8.95 6.42
CA ARG A 69 0.94 9.72 6.43
C ARG A 69 1.91 9.22 7.49
N ASP A 70 1.43 8.99 8.70
CA ASP A 70 2.26 8.50 9.82
C ASP A 70 2.87 7.14 9.49
N LEU A 71 2.09 6.21 8.95
CA LEU A 71 2.57 4.88 8.53
C LEU A 71 3.62 4.97 7.41
N VAL A 72 3.39 5.81 6.41
CA VAL A 72 4.37 6.00 5.32
C VAL A 72 5.64 6.67 5.84
N GLN A 73 5.52 7.65 6.74
CA GLN A 73 6.68 8.32 7.33
C GLN A 73 7.51 7.35 8.18
N GLU A 74 6.87 6.55 9.02
CA GLU A 74 7.54 5.52 9.82
C GLU A 74 8.30 4.53 8.93
N TYR A 75 7.66 4.01 7.89
CA TYR A 75 8.29 3.12 6.91
C TYR A 75 9.52 3.79 6.26
N TRP A 76 9.40 5.05 5.85
CA TRP A 76 10.47 5.79 5.20
C TRP A 76 11.66 6.03 6.14
N ASP A 77 11.38 6.41 7.39
CA ASP A 77 12.41 6.66 8.40
C ASP A 77 13.23 5.41 8.72
N ILE A 78 12.58 4.24 8.75
CA ILE A 78 13.25 2.98 8.98
C ILE A 78 14.11 2.60 7.76
N HIS A 79 13.55 2.66 6.56
CA HIS A 79 14.22 2.16 5.35
C HIS A 79 15.26 3.11 4.76
N LEU A 80 15.21 4.42 5.08
CA LEU A 80 16.27 5.35 4.70
C LEU A 80 17.48 5.25 5.62
N LYS A 81 17.29 4.84 6.88
CA LYS A 81 18.39 4.66 7.83
C LYS A 81 19.17 3.37 7.60
N GLU A 82 18.50 2.35 7.12
CA GLU A 82 19.11 1.08 6.76
C GLU A 82 19.13 0.97 5.23
N LYS A 83 20.27 1.29 4.60
CA LYS A 83 20.60 0.69 3.31
C LYS A 83 21.19 -0.70 3.61
N PRO A 84 20.40 -1.77 3.64
CA PRO A 84 20.98 -3.09 3.67
C PRO A 84 21.80 -3.24 2.40
N VAL A 85 23.05 -3.63 2.54
CA VAL A 85 23.83 -4.14 1.41
C VAL A 85 23.00 -5.30 0.86
N LEU A 86 22.27 -5.03 -0.21
CA LEU A 86 21.51 -6.04 -0.93
C LEU A 86 22.53 -7.01 -1.54
N VAL A 87 22.97 -7.98 -0.74
CA VAL A 87 23.49 -9.24 -1.27
C VAL A 87 22.32 -9.83 -2.03
N ARG A 88 22.30 -9.61 -3.35
CA ARG A 88 21.27 -10.23 -4.21
C ARG A 88 21.38 -11.73 -4.03
N PRO A 89 20.38 -12.38 -3.40
CA PRO A 89 20.39 -13.84 -3.37
C PRO A 89 20.43 -14.33 -4.83
N PRO A 90 21.05 -15.50 -5.09
CA PRO A 90 21.04 -16.06 -6.42
C PRO A 90 19.61 -16.09 -6.94
N VAL A 91 19.42 -15.65 -8.18
CA VAL A 91 18.09 -15.57 -8.81
C VAL A 91 17.52 -16.99 -8.87
N VAL A 92 16.75 -17.35 -7.86
CA VAL A 92 16.00 -18.60 -7.87
C VAL A 92 14.84 -18.41 -8.83
N ARG A 93 14.96 -18.97 -10.02
CA ARG A 93 13.85 -18.98 -10.97
C ARG A 93 12.86 -20.08 -10.56
N TRP A 94 11.60 -19.74 -10.64
CA TRP A 94 10.56 -20.77 -10.49
C TRP A 94 10.74 -21.83 -11.58
N SER A 95 10.74 -23.09 -11.19
CA SER A 95 10.72 -24.23 -12.09
C SER A 95 9.52 -25.11 -11.76
N PRO A 96 8.86 -25.67 -12.79
CA PRO A 96 7.78 -26.62 -12.53
C PRO A 96 8.33 -27.83 -11.78
N PRO A 97 7.49 -28.53 -10.98
CA PRO A 97 7.89 -29.76 -10.36
C PRO A 97 8.20 -30.82 -11.42
N PRO A 98 9.00 -31.86 -11.08
CA PRO A 98 9.23 -33.01 -11.97
C PRO A 98 7.92 -33.65 -12.42
N ALA A 99 7.94 -34.38 -13.54
CA ALA A 99 6.81 -35.13 -14.02
C ALA A 99 6.27 -36.04 -12.87
N GLU A 100 4.93 -36.12 -12.76
CA GLU A 100 4.20 -36.86 -11.72
C GLU A 100 4.28 -36.28 -10.30
N CYS A 101 4.88 -35.08 -10.12
CA CYS A 101 4.87 -34.35 -8.86
C CYS A 101 3.98 -33.12 -8.93
N TYR A 102 3.33 -32.79 -7.81
CA TYR A 102 2.55 -31.57 -7.65
C TYR A 102 3.24 -30.64 -6.65
N LYS A 103 3.29 -29.34 -6.96
CA LYS A 103 3.73 -28.33 -6.03
C LYS A 103 2.51 -27.67 -5.42
N ILE A 104 2.30 -27.90 -4.14
CA ILE A 104 1.17 -27.32 -3.39
C ILE A 104 1.73 -26.14 -2.59
N ASN A 105 1.19 -24.95 -2.81
CA ASN A 105 1.41 -23.81 -1.95
C ASN A 105 0.14 -23.64 -1.10
N PHE A 106 0.33 -23.49 0.21
CA PHE A 106 -0.78 -23.20 1.12
C PHE A 106 -0.38 -22.02 2.01
N ASP A 107 -1.35 -21.19 2.28
CA ASP A 107 -1.29 -20.11 3.23
C ASP A 107 -2.26 -20.43 4.37
N ALA A 108 -1.86 -20.13 5.60
CA ALA A 108 -2.67 -20.38 6.77
C ALA A 108 -2.84 -19.09 7.56
N ALA A 109 -4.09 -18.71 7.81
CA ALA A 109 -4.43 -17.65 8.76
C ALA A 109 -4.83 -18.31 10.10
N ILE A 110 -4.18 -17.90 11.19
CA ILE A 110 -4.59 -18.27 12.54
C ILE A 110 -5.65 -17.27 12.97
N LEU A 111 -6.90 -17.72 13.06
CA LEU A 111 -7.96 -16.95 13.71
C LEU A 111 -7.90 -17.30 15.19
N GLU A 112 -7.47 -16.34 16.01
CA GLU A 112 -7.62 -16.49 17.46
C GLU A 112 -9.12 -16.49 17.76
N GLY A 113 -9.61 -17.64 18.23
CA GLY A 113 -10.99 -17.78 18.65
C GLY A 113 -11.23 -16.91 19.87
N THR A 114 -12.15 -15.98 19.75
CA THR A 114 -12.73 -15.28 20.91
C THR A 114 -13.55 -16.30 21.70
N ASN A 115 -13.07 -16.67 22.90
CA ASN A 115 -13.88 -17.35 23.90
C ASN A 115 -14.94 -16.40 24.46
#